data_fa5adc45b7f553cd5beed5cf3c9e7259
#
_entry.id   fa5adc45b7f553cd5beed5cf3c9e7259
#
_cell.length_a   1.000
_cell.length_b   1.000
_cell.length_c   1.000
_cell.angle_alpha   90.00
_cell.angle_beta   90.00
_cell.angle_gamma   90.00
#
_symmetry.space_group_name_H-M   'P 1'
#
loop_
_entity.id
_entity.type
_entity.pdbx_description
1 polymer ?
#
loop_
_entity_poly.entity_id
_entity_poly.type
_entity_poly.pdbx_seq_one_letter_code
_entity_poly.pdbx_strand_id
1 'polypeptide(L)'
;SQLREMSDMAPTITRVRDTNEFITAVSVKERIAACLAVFIKRAIPAGGFGRGGTRTPDGGMDYEGKKLAPGMIQSLGAGDEIQVVDPKGSGSDAAGFLKTQQGLIAAGQGLSYEAVSRDMSGATYSSARQNAIEDENTYTEDVELLTDFMSEVYETFVISCYLSGLVDMPGFWDKKAEYLSHTWTKAPKKWIDPAKESTAGKTALQSGQKTFQDVCAEQGKDWKEAVNEMAEVLEYGRSVGVELGGVIFGNGTTAAQQNTAGK
;
A
#
# COMPACT_ATOMS: atom_id res chain seq x y z
N SER A 1 4.60 -25.98 -20.68
CA SER A 1 4.10 -26.01 -19.29
C SER A 1 5.22 -25.60 -18.36
N GLN A 2 5.06 -24.52 -17.63
CA GLN A 2 5.99 -24.12 -16.59
C GLN A 2 5.78 -25.02 -15.38
N LEU A 3 6.82 -25.71 -14.92
CA LEU A 3 6.81 -26.51 -13.70
C LEU A 3 7.02 -25.68 -12.43
N ARG A 4 7.37 -24.40 -12.60
CA ARG A 4 7.52 -23.42 -11.53
C ARG A 4 6.90 -22.12 -12.00
N GLU A 5 6.11 -21.52 -11.16
CA GLU A 5 5.62 -20.17 -11.35
C GLU A 5 6.74 -19.16 -11.23
N MET A 6 6.68 -18.09 -12.00
CA MET A 6 7.54 -16.92 -11.83
C MET A 6 6.95 -16.05 -10.74
N SER A 7 7.80 -15.51 -9.89
CA SER A 7 7.36 -14.52 -8.89
C SER A 7 6.80 -13.29 -9.59
N ASP A 8 5.69 -12.75 -9.09
CA ASP A 8 5.08 -11.49 -9.55
C ASP A 8 6.05 -10.31 -9.44
N MET A 9 7.06 -10.42 -8.56
CA MET A 9 8.16 -9.47 -8.44
C MET A 9 9.18 -9.54 -9.58
N ALA A 10 9.14 -10.57 -10.43
CA ALA A 10 10.17 -10.76 -11.48
C ALA A 10 10.35 -9.54 -12.41
N PRO A 11 9.31 -8.86 -12.89
CA PRO A 11 9.47 -7.69 -13.76
C PRO A 11 10.03 -6.45 -13.05
N THR A 12 9.95 -6.40 -11.72
CA THR A 12 10.25 -5.18 -10.93
C THR A 12 11.49 -5.29 -10.06
N ILE A 13 11.95 -6.50 -9.75
CA ILE A 13 13.04 -6.74 -8.77
C ILE A 13 14.34 -6.00 -9.14
N THR A 14 14.70 -5.94 -10.43
CA THR A 14 15.88 -5.22 -10.89
C THR A 14 15.74 -3.71 -10.71
N ARG A 15 14.54 -3.16 -10.98
CA ARG A 15 14.23 -1.74 -10.78
C ARG A 15 14.24 -1.35 -9.31
N VAL A 16 13.75 -2.19 -8.43
CA VAL A 16 13.79 -1.98 -6.98
C VAL A 16 15.25 -1.90 -6.51
N ARG A 17 16.10 -2.81 -6.98
CA ARG A 17 17.53 -2.79 -6.67
C ARG A 17 18.20 -1.51 -7.18
N ASP A 18 17.99 -1.18 -8.45
CA ASP A 18 18.63 -0.01 -9.08
C ASP A 18 18.15 1.30 -8.41
N THR A 19 16.88 1.37 -8.01
CA THR A 19 16.33 2.49 -7.22
C THR A 19 17.03 2.62 -5.87
N ASN A 20 17.24 1.52 -5.16
CA ASN A 20 17.93 1.52 -3.87
C ASN A 20 19.41 1.93 -4.00
N GLU A 21 20.09 1.44 -5.03
CA GLU A 21 21.48 1.85 -5.34
C GLU A 21 21.55 3.34 -5.67
N PHE A 22 20.61 3.87 -6.45
CA PHE A 22 20.51 5.29 -6.76
C PHE A 22 20.30 6.15 -5.52
N ILE A 23 19.35 5.77 -4.64
CA ILE A 23 19.10 6.48 -3.37
C ILE A 23 20.37 6.52 -2.52
N THR A 24 21.07 5.40 -2.44
CA THR A 24 22.34 5.30 -1.72
C THR A 24 23.39 6.22 -2.31
N ALA A 25 23.55 6.25 -3.63
CA ALA A 25 24.50 7.12 -4.32
C ALA A 25 24.17 8.62 -4.13
N VAL A 26 22.90 9.00 -4.22
CA VAL A 26 22.45 10.38 -3.94
C VAL A 26 22.71 10.75 -2.50
N SER A 27 22.40 9.89 -1.54
CA SER A 27 22.68 10.13 -0.12
C SER A 27 24.16 10.34 0.16
N VAL A 28 25.03 9.54 -0.46
CA VAL A 28 26.49 9.72 -0.35
C VAL A 28 26.93 11.04 -0.99
N LYS A 29 26.41 11.38 -2.16
CA LYS A 29 26.69 12.65 -2.83
C LYS A 29 26.32 13.86 -1.96
N GLU A 30 25.11 13.87 -1.41
CA GLU A 30 24.64 14.95 -0.53
C GLU A 30 25.47 15.05 0.76
N ARG A 31 25.87 13.91 1.33
CA ARG A 31 26.78 13.90 2.49
C ARG A 31 28.16 14.49 2.16
N ILE A 32 28.72 14.18 1.00
CA ILE A 32 29.99 14.76 0.55
C ILE A 32 29.83 16.26 0.30
N ALA A 33 28.76 16.68 -0.36
CA ALA A 33 28.46 18.09 -0.60
C ALA A 33 28.29 18.88 0.70
N ALA A 34 27.64 18.31 1.72
CA ALA A 34 27.49 18.90 3.03
C ALA A 34 28.82 19.05 3.81
N CYS A 35 29.81 18.22 3.51
CA CYS A 35 31.12 18.26 4.15
C CYS A 35 32.09 19.29 3.54
N LEU A 36 31.70 20.05 2.49
CA LEU A 36 32.56 21.02 1.80
C LEU A 36 34.00 20.51 1.66
N ALA A 37 34.23 19.58 0.75
CA ALA A 37 35.56 19.05 0.51
C ALA A 37 36.45 20.11 -0.16
N VAL A 38 37.39 20.63 0.58
CA VAL A 38 38.40 21.58 0.09
C VAL A 38 39.69 20.82 -0.14
N PHE A 39 40.16 20.78 -1.40
CA PHE A 39 41.48 20.24 -1.73
C PHE A 39 42.49 21.37 -1.80
N ILE A 40 43.61 21.22 -1.09
CA ILE A 40 44.73 22.14 -1.14
C ILE A 40 45.71 21.63 -2.19
N LYS A 41 45.83 22.35 -3.30
CA LYS A 41 46.84 22.09 -4.31
C LYS A 41 48.12 22.85 -3.95
N ARG A 42 49.17 22.12 -3.65
CA ARG A 42 50.47 22.73 -3.34
C ARG A 42 51.31 22.79 -4.59
N ALA A 43 51.69 24.02 -5.04
CA ALA A 43 52.65 24.20 -6.11
C ALA A 43 54.05 23.86 -5.54
N ILE A 44 54.71 22.87 -6.13
CA ILE A 44 56.12 22.56 -5.82
C ILE A 44 56.94 23.64 -6.46
N PRO A 45 57.75 24.42 -5.69
CA PRO A 45 58.68 25.38 -6.32
C PRO A 45 59.64 24.64 -7.22
N ALA A 46 59.84 25.13 -8.45
CA ALA A 46 60.82 24.58 -9.38
C ALA A 46 62.22 24.67 -8.76
N GLY A 47 62.73 23.57 -8.20
CA GLY A 47 64.09 23.50 -7.62
C GLY A 47 64.24 22.74 -6.31
N GLY A 48 63.17 22.22 -5.73
CA GLY A 48 63.27 21.47 -4.46
C GLY A 48 62.97 19.96 -4.59
N PHE A 49 63.99 19.16 -4.78
CA PHE A 49 63.89 17.73 -4.56
C PHE A 49 63.65 17.48 -3.06
N GLY A 50 62.47 17.00 -2.70
CA GLY A 50 62.22 16.29 -1.49
C GLY A 50 62.14 17.07 -0.18
N ARG A 51 60.94 17.37 0.25
CA ARG A 51 60.48 17.25 1.63
C ARG A 51 59.01 17.63 1.72
N GLY A 52 58.19 16.71 1.41
CA GLY A 52 56.75 16.84 1.61
C GLY A 52 56.18 15.62 2.35
N GLY A 53 56.76 15.28 3.43
CA GLY A 53 56.26 14.25 4.33
C GLY A 53 57.22 14.11 5.48
N THR A 54 56.77 14.26 6.71
CA THR A 54 57.55 13.85 7.89
C THR A 54 57.67 12.33 7.83
N ARG A 55 58.88 11.81 7.64
CA ARG A 55 59.12 10.40 7.72
C ARG A 55 58.87 9.97 9.18
N THR A 56 57.91 9.11 9.37
CA THR A 56 57.79 8.42 10.67
C THR A 56 59.02 7.54 10.91
N PRO A 57 59.41 7.27 12.17
CA PRO A 57 60.59 6.44 12.50
C PRO A 57 60.56 5.04 11.85
N ASP A 58 59.39 4.63 11.37
CA ASP A 58 59.10 3.30 10.77
C ASP A 58 59.13 3.33 9.21
N GLY A 59 59.65 4.39 8.60
CA GLY A 59 59.85 4.47 7.16
C GLY A 59 58.60 4.73 6.29
N GLY A 60 57.46 4.86 6.89
CA GLY A 60 56.20 5.24 6.22
C GLY A 60 56.10 6.75 5.95
N MET A 61 55.52 7.16 4.80
CA MET A 61 55.11 8.54 4.60
C MET A 61 53.79 8.74 5.33
N ASP A 62 53.80 9.59 6.37
CA ASP A 62 52.56 10.03 7.03
C ASP A 62 51.87 11.08 6.10
N TYR A 63 50.91 10.63 5.37
CA TYR A 63 49.91 11.51 4.80
C TYR A 63 49.02 11.90 5.97
N GLU A 64 49.19 13.10 6.54
CA GLU A 64 48.22 13.65 7.49
C GLU A 64 46.83 13.63 6.86
N GLY A 65 46.15 12.50 6.95
CA GLY A 65 44.75 12.34 6.62
C GLY A 65 43.91 13.07 7.64
N LYS A 66 43.90 14.40 7.57
CA LYS A 66 42.97 15.19 8.38
C LYS A 66 41.56 14.79 8.00
N LYS A 67 40.83 14.25 8.95
CA LYS A 67 39.39 13.97 8.76
C LYS A 67 38.68 15.29 8.46
N LEU A 68 38.04 15.35 7.31
CA LEU A 68 37.17 16.47 6.95
C LEU A 68 35.99 16.51 7.92
N ALA A 69 35.83 17.62 8.64
CA ALA A 69 34.69 17.87 9.49
C ALA A 69 33.91 19.12 8.99
N PRO A 70 32.61 19.13 9.11
CA PRO A 70 31.81 20.30 8.77
C PRO A 70 32.29 21.55 9.53
N GLY A 71 32.53 22.64 8.80
CA GLY A 71 32.99 23.89 9.42
C GLY A 71 34.47 23.97 9.75
N MET A 72 35.31 23.03 9.30
CA MET A 72 36.75 23.07 9.52
C MET A 72 37.40 24.22 8.70
N ILE A 73 38.04 25.15 9.42
CA ILE A 73 38.84 26.22 8.81
C ILE A 73 40.31 25.85 8.97
N GLN A 74 41.03 25.76 7.85
CA GLN A 74 42.45 25.44 7.80
C GLN A 74 43.24 26.61 7.19
N SER A 75 44.32 26.99 7.85
CA SER A 75 45.26 28.01 7.31
C SER A 75 46.09 27.41 6.16
N LEU A 76 46.24 28.16 5.09
CA LEU A 76 47.00 27.85 3.93
C LEU A 76 48.42 28.37 4.06
N GLY A 77 49.39 27.60 3.52
CA GLY A 77 50.77 28.06 3.39
C GLY A 77 50.97 28.90 2.12
N ALA A 78 52.07 29.63 2.09
CA ALA A 78 52.43 30.39 0.90
C ALA A 78 52.61 29.46 -0.30
N GLY A 79 51.83 29.68 -1.37
CA GLY A 79 51.81 28.87 -2.59
C GLY A 79 50.78 27.77 -2.62
N ASP A 80 49.93 27.66 -1.62
CA ASP A 80 48.80 26.73 -1.61
C ASP A 80 47.60 27.37 -2.32
N GLU A 81 46.96 26.60 -3.17
CA GLU A 81 45.74 27.01 -3.90
C GLU A 81 44.56 26.16 -3.46
N ILE A 82 43.43 26.79 -3.17
CA ILE A 82 42.23 26.10 -2.80
C ILE A 82 41.47 25.65 -4.04
N GLN A 83 41.27 24.36 -4.20
CA GLN A 83 40.36 23.84 -5.19
C GLN A 83 39.13 23.27 -4.47
N VAL A 84 38.01 23.96 -4.58
CA VAL A 84 36.73 23.46 -4.10
C VAL A 84 36.23 22.41 -5.11
N VAL A 85 36.13 21.18 -4.70
CA VAL A 85 35.41 20.16 -5.47
C VAL A 85 33.94 20.36 -5.21
N ASP A 86 33.33 21.17 -6.06
CA ASP A 86 31.88 21.20 -6.13
C ASP A 86 31.45 19.97 -6.95
N PRO A 87 30.77 18.99 -6.35
CA PRO A 87 30.21 17.86 -7.08
C PRO A 87 29.02 18.34 -7.91
N LYS A 88 29.27 19.25 -8.86
CA LYS A 88 28.30 19.61 -9.92
C LYS A 88 28.05 18.40 -10.81
N GLY A 89 27.46 17.37 -10.24
CA GLY A 89 26.66 16.46 -11.05
C GLY A 89 25.49 17.29 -11.55
N SER A 90 25.23 17.24 -12.87
CA SER A 90 24.02 17.77 -13.47
C SER A 90 22.89 17.64 -12.47
N GLY A 91 22.19 18.76 -12.17
CA GLY A 91 21.06 18.74 -11.25
C GLY A 91 20.02 17.76 -11.76
N SER A 92 20.33 16.48 -11.62
CA SER A 92 19.39 15.44 -11.95
C SER A 92 18.25 15.64 -10.96
N ASP A 93 17.08 15.86 -11.49
CA ASP A 93 15.85 15.83 -10.72
C ASP A 93 15.72 14.44 -10.07
N ALA A 94 16.41 14.27 -8.95
CA ALA A 94 16.43 13.01 -8.22
C ALA A 94 15.02 12.62 -7.79
N ALA A 95 14.17 13.60 -7.45
CA ALA A 95 12.79 13.39 -7.08
C ALA A 95 11.96 12.90 -8.28
N GLY A 96 12.11 13.52 -9.45
CA GLY A 96 11.45 13.09 -10.69
C GLY A 96 11.90 11.70 -11.13
N PHE A 97 13.20 11.41 -11.03
CA PHE A 97 13.72 10.08 -11.31
C PHE A 97 13.11 9.01 -10.37
N LEU A 98 13.11 9.26 -9.07
CA LEU A 98 12.51 8.35 -8.09
C LEU A 98 11.01 8.14 -8.34
N LYS A 99 10.29 9.21 -8.62
CA LYS A 99 8.86 9.13 -8.97
C LYS A 99 8.63 8.26 -10.21
N THR A 100 9.45 8.43 -11.24
CA THR A 100 9.37 7.61 -12.45
C THR A 100 9.66 6.14 -12.16
N GLN A 101 10.69 5.84 -11.37
CA GLN A 101 11.02 4.46 -10.98
C GLN A 101 9.92 3.81 -10.16
N GLN A 102 9.36 4.52 -9.20
CA GLN A 102 8.22 4.03 -8.41
C GLN A 102 6.99 3.77 -9.29
N GLY A 103 6.71 4.64 -10.26
CA GLY A 103 5.64 4.43 -11.23
C GLY A 103 5.85 3.19 -12.09
N LEU A 104 7.08 2.93 -12.53
CA LEU A 104 7.43 1.74 -13.30
C LEU A 104 7.40 0.45 -12.46
N ILE A 105 7.74 0.53 -11.18
CA ILE A 105 7.59 -0.57 -10.23
C ILE A 105 6.11 -0.86 -10.02
N ALA A 106 5.30 0.16 -9.78
CA ALA A 106 3.86 0.04 -9.61
C ALA A 106 3.21 -0.61 -10.84
N ALA A 107 3.49 -0.09 -12.03
CA ALA A 107 2.97 -0.64 -13.28
C ALA A 107 3.39 -2.11 -13.52
N GLY A 108 4.61 -2.49 -13.10
CA GLY A 108 5.09 -3.86 -13.20
C GLY A 108 4.41 -4.82 -12.22
N GLN A 109 3.74 -4.31 -11.20
CA GLN A 109 2.92 -5.06 -10.23
C GLN A 109 1.41 -4.94 -10.52
N GLY A 110 1.03 -4.26 -11.61
CA GLY A 110 -0.38 -3.99 -11.89
C GLY A 110 -1.05 -3.05 -10.90
N LEU A 111 -0.27 -2.21 -10.20
CA LEU A 111 -0.75 -1.29 -9.17
C LEU A 111 -0.58 0.17 -9.60
N SER A 112 -1.37 1.05 -9.01
CA SER A 112 -1.21 2.50 -9.19
C SER A 112 0.06 3.02 -8.49
N TYR A 113 0.57 4.17 -8.98
CA TYR A 113 1.71 4.86 -8.34
C TYR A 113 1.39 5.18 -6.87
N GLU A 114 0.20 5.65 -6.59
CA GLU A 114 -0.26 6.03 -5.26
C GLU A 114 -0.33 4.84 -4.29
N ALA A 115 -0.69 3.66 -4.79
CA ALA A 115 -0.72 2.44 -3.97
C ALA A 115 0.69 2.04 -3.50
N VAL A 116 1.70 2.19 -4.36
CA VAL A 116 3.09 1.80 -4.06
C VAL A 116 3.83 2.89 -3.30
N SER A 117 3.76 4.15 -3.76
CA SER A 117 4.50 5.27 -3.17
C SER A 117 3.86 5.85 -1.91
N ARG A 118 2.55 5.68 -1.75
CA ARG A 118 1.72 6.37 -0.73
C ARG A 118 1.70 7.89 -0.87
N ASP A 119 2.18 8.42 -2.00
CA ASP A 119 2.17 9.85 -2.30
C ASP A 119 0.87 10.25 -2.99
N MET A 120 0.00 10.91 -2.25
CA MET A 120 -1.29 11.42 -2.72
C MET A 120 -1.24 12.89 -3.13
N SER A 121 -0.07 13.53 -3.16
CA SER A 121 0.08 14.98 -3.40
C SER A 121 -0.44 15.45 -4.75
N GLY A 122 -0.41 14.59 -5.76
CA GLY A 122 -0.92 14.88 -7.10
C GLY A 122 -2.30 14.30 -7.41
N ALA A 123 -2.90 13.58 -6.47
CA ALA A 123 -4.16 12.87 -6.70
C ALA A 123 -5.38 13.79 -6.50
N THR A 124 -6.31 13.75 -7.45
CA THR A 124 -7.65 14.28 -7.29
C THR A 124 -8.59 13.16 -6.82
N TYR A 125 -9.76 13.52 -6.29
CA TYR A 125 -10.77 12.52 -5.90
C TYR A 125 -11.09 11.53 -7.05
N SER A 126 -11.26 12.06 -8.27
CA SER A 126 -11.60 11.22 -9.43
C SER A 126 -10.45 10.29 -9.82
N SER A 127 -9.21 10.79 -9.84
CA SER A 127 -8.04 9.95 -10.15
C SER A 127 -7.79 8.91 -9.05
N ALA A 128 -7.90 9.29 -7.77
CA ALA A 128 -7.75 8.36 -6.66
C ALA A 128 -8.79 7.24 -6.69
N ARG A 129 -10.05 7.57 -7.06
CA ARG A 129 -11.11 6.57 -7.23
C ARG A 129 -10.82 5.64 -8.40
N GLN A 130 -10.41 6.17 -9.55
CA GLN A 130 -10.06 5.35 -10.71
C GLN A 130 -8.91 4.41 -10.39
N ASN A 131 -7.85 4.93 -9.77
CA ASN A 131 -6.70 4.12 -9.37
C ASN A 131 -7.11 3.01 -8.39
N ALA A 132 -7.98 3.30 -7.41
CA ALA A 132 -8.47 2.29 -6.49
C ALA A 132 -9.29 1.17 -7.18
N ILE A 133 -10.03 1.50 -8.25
CA ILE A 133 -10.76 0.51 -9.06
C ILE A 133 -9.80 -0.37 -9.85
N GLU A 134 -8.77 0.22 -10.46
CA GLU A 134 -7.75 -0.53 -11.21
C GLU A 134 -6.94 -1.44 -10.27
N ASP A 135 -6.51 -0.93 -9.12
CA ASP A 135 -5.80 -1.72 -8.09
C ASP A 135 -6.67 -2.89 -7.61
N GLU A 136 -7.98 -2.67 -7.46
CA GLU A 136 -8.91 -3.73 -7.05
C GLU A 136 -9.03 -4.86 -8.08
N ASN A 137 -8.95 -4.54 -9.37
CA ASN A 137 -8.95 -5.57 -10.41
C ASN A 137 -7.75 -6.51 -10.24
N THR A 138 -6.56 -5.96 -9.98
CA THR A 138 -5.36 -6.75 -9.70
C THR A 138 -5.53 -7.61 -8.45
N TYR A 139 -6.04 -7.05 -7.34
CA TYR A 139 -6.27 -7.83 -6.12
C TYR A 139 -7.36 -8.90 -6.28
N THR A 140 -8.31 -8.70 -7.20
CA THR A 140 -9.38 -9.67 -7.41
C THR A 140 -8.85 -10.98 -7.97
N GLU A 141 -7.87 -10.95 -8.87
CA GLU A 141 -7.23 -12.16 -9.41
C GLU A 141 -6.56 -12.99 -8.29
N ASP A 142 -5.82 -12.32 -7.38
CA ASP A 142 -5.20 -12.99 -6.24
C ASP A 142 -6.24 -13.55 -5.26
N VAL A 143 -7.32 -12.80 -5.02
CA VAL A 143 -8.40 -13.23 -4.14
C VAL A 143 -9.13 -14.44 -4.70
N GLU A 144 -9.36 -14.52 -6.00
CA GLU A 144 -9.98 -15.69 -6.64
C GLU A 144 -9.13 -16.94 -6.47
N LEU A 145 -7.82 -16.85 -6.72
CA LEU A 145 -6.88 -17.95 -6.52
C LEU A 145 -6.87 -18.43 -5.05
N LEU A 146 -6.83 -17.49 -4.11
CA LEU A 146 -6.84 -17.82 -2.69
C LEU A 146 -8.19 -18.42 -2.26
N THR A 147 -9.29 -17.94 -2.81
CA THR A 147 -10.64 -18.45 -2.51
C THR A 147 -10.81 -19.89 -2.96
N ASP A 148 -10.30 -20.23 -4.14
CA ASP A 148 -10.33 -21.60 -4.64
C ASP A 148 -9.51 -22.53 -3.75
N PHE A 149 -8.29 -22.13 -3.39
CA PHE A 149 -7.46 -22.88 -2.46
C PHE A 149 -8.13 -23.06 -1.08
N MET A 150 -8.70 -21.99 -0.52
CA MET A 150 -9.40 -22.06 0.75
C MET A 150 -10.64 -22.95 0.71
N SER A 151 -11.33 -23.00 -0.42
CA SER A 151 -12.46 -23.88 -0.63
C SER A 151 -12.06 -25.35 -0.58
N GLU A 152 -10.96 -25.74 -1.23
CA GLU A 152 -10.42 -27.10 -1.15
C GLU A 152 -10.03 -27.48 0.30
N VAL A 153 -9.39 -26.55 1.01
CA VAL A 153 -9.02 -26.75 2.43
C VAL A 153 -10.27 -26.93 3.29
N TYR A 154 -11.28 -26.06 3.11
CA TYR A 154 -12.54 -26.13 3.84
C TYR A 154 -13.28 -27.45 3.60
N GLU A 155 -13.43 -27.86 2.34
CA GLU A 155 -14.07 -29.14 2.00
C GLU A 155 -13.35 -30.32 2.66
N THR A 156 -12.02 -30.33 2.57
CA THR A 156 -11.20 -31.37 3.20
C THR A 156 -11.37 -31.38 4.71
N PHE A 157 -11.42 -30.19 5.33
CA PHE A 157 -11.66 -30.05 6.77
C PHE A 157 -13.02 -30.57 7.18
N VAL A 158 -14.11 -30.24 6.48
CA VAL A 158 -15.47 -30.70 6.80
C VAL A 158 -15.55 -32.22 6.66
N ILE A 159 -14.99 -32.80 5.58
CA ILE A 159 -14.92 -34.25 5.40
C ILE A 159 -14.17 -34.92 6.57
N SER A 160 -13.06 -34.31 6.99
CA SER A 160 -12.26 -34.80 8.12
C SER A 160 -13.02 -34.77 9.44
N CYS A 161 -13.79 -33.70 9.69
CA CYS A 161 -14.68 -33.59 10.85
C CYS A 161 -15.77 -34.67 10.88
N TYR A 162 -16.34 -34.95 9.70
CA TYR A 162 -17.34 -36.04 9.58
C TYR A 162 -16.69 -37.41 9.87
N LEU A 163 -15.55 -37.70 9.25
CA LEU A 163 -14.87 -39.00 9.42
C LEU A 163 -14.37 -39.23 10.85
N SER A 164 -13.99 -38.17 11.55
CA SER A 164 -13.55 -38.23 12.95
C SER A 164 -14.70 -38.31 13.94
N GLY A 165 -15.95 -38.15 13.51
CA GLY A 165 -17.12 -38.08 14.38
C GLY A 165 -17.20 -36.82 15.24
N LEU A 166 -16.47 -35.78 14.91
CA LEU A 166 -16.46 -34.51 15.63
C LEU A 166 -17.81 -33.77 15.50
N VAL A 167 -18.43 -33.89 14.31
CA VAL A 167 -19.72 -33.29 14.00
C VAL A 167 -20.65 -34.35 13.45
N ASP A 168 -21.86 -34.40 13.97
CA ASP A 168 -22.90 -35.32 13.50
C ASP A 168 -23.54 -34.74 12.23
N MET A 169 -23.37 -35.43 11.08
CA MET A 169 -23.90 -35.05 9.78
C MET A 169 -24.69 -36.22 9.18
N PRO A 170 -25.96 -36.39 9.53
CA PRO A 170 -26.75 -37.54 9.07
C PRO A 170 -26.96 -37.51 7.55
N GLY A 171 -26.62 -38.62 6.88
CA GLY A 171 -26.70 -38.73 5.41
C GLY A 171 -25.67 -37.88 4.65
N PHE A 172 -24.50 -37.67 5.25
CA PHE A 172 -23.44 -36.79 4.66
C PHE A 172 -23.15 -37.08 3.20
N TRP A 173 -22.96 -38.35 2.85
CA TRP A 173 -22.59 -38.69 1.45
C TRP A 173 -23.72 -38.43 0.45
N ASP A 174 -24.97 -38.54 0.86
CA ASP A 174 -26.14 -38.26 0.00
C ASP A 174 -26.40 -36.76 -0.12
N LYS A 175 -26.01 -36.00 0.92
CA LYS A 175 -26.19 -34.54 1.02
C LYS A 175 -24.86 -33.79 0.98
N LYS A 176 -23.81 -34.36 0.40
CA LYS A 176 -22.46 -33.80 0.41
C LYS A 176 -22.44 -32.37 -0.09
N ALA A 177 -23.11 -32.06 -1.18
CA ALA A 177 -23.15 -30.70 -1.74
C ALA A 177 -23.80 -29.67 -0.81
N GLU A 178 -24.78 -30.09 0.02
CA GLU A 178 -25.43 -29.21 0.99
C GLU A 178 -24.51 -28.91 2.17
N TYR A 179 -23.85 -29.94 2.72
CA TYR A 179 -22.92 -29.80 3.85
C TYR A 179 -21.63 -29.07 3.49
N LEU A 180 -21.17 -29.17 2.23
CA LEU A 180 -19.98 -28.45 1.74
C LEU A 180 -20.30 -27.06 1.18
N SER A 181 -21.60 -26.70 1.10
CA SER A 181 -21.99 -25.38 0.64
C SER A 181 -21.44 -24.29 1.55
N HIS A 182 -20.68 -23.37 0.97
CA HIS A 182 -20.10 -22.25 1.70
C HIS A 182 -19.98 -21.02 0.77
N THR A 183 -19.80 -19.88 1.36
CA THR A 183 -19.59 -18.63 0.64
C THR A 183 -18.49 -17.82 1.34
N TRP A 184 -17.52 -17.38 0.58
CA TRP A 184 -16.46 -16.51 1.07
C TRP A 184 -16.88 -15.06 0.98
N THR A 185 -16.89 -14.37 2.11
CA THR A 185 -17.17 -12.93 2.15
C THR A 185 -15.88 -12.16 2.12
N LYS A 186 -15.72 -11.28 1.12
CA LYS A 186 -14.54 -10.42 0.98
C LYS A 186 -14.50 -9.39 2.11
N ALA A 187 -13.30 -8.92 2.44
CA ALA A 187 -13.15 -7.82 3.38
C ALA A 187 -13.89 -6.56 2.87
N PRO A 188 -14.50 -5.76 3.78
CA PRO A 188 -15.26 -4.60 3.38
C PRO A 188 -14.39 -3.55 2.68
N LYS A 189 -14.92 -2.99 1.60
CA LYS A 189 -14.27 -1.87 0.90
C LYS A 189 -14.30 -0.62 1.76
N LYS A 190 -13.16 0.03 1.90
CA LYS A 190 -13.12 1.34 2.57
C LYS A 190 -13.68 2.41 1.65
N TRP A 191 -14.63 3.16 2.15
CA TRP A 191 -15.21 4.27 1.40
C TRP A 191 -14.27 5.47 1.35
N ILE A 192 -14.11 6.06 0.17
CA ILE A 192 -13.33 7.29 -0.02
C ILE A 192 -14.20 8.50 0.39
N ASP A 193 -15.47 8.49 -0.01
CA ASP A 193 -16.45 9.50 0.36
C ASP A 193 -17.72 8.80 0.86
N PRO A 194 -17.88 8.63 2.18
CA PRO A 194 -19.02 7.91 2.74
C PRO A 194 -20.37 8.45 2.34
N ALA A 195 -20.50 9.76 2.16
CA ALA A 195 -21.78 10.38 1.80
C ALA A 195 -22.20 10.05 0.36
N LYS A 196 -21.26 10.15 -0.58
CA LYS A 196 -21.54 9.81 -1.99
C LYS A 196 -21.77 8.33 -2.18
N GLU A 197 -20.99 7.49 -1.51
CA GLU A 197 -21.11 6.05 -1.67
C GLU A 197 -22.37 5.50 -1.02
N SER A 198 -22.77 6.03 0.14
CA SER A 198 -24.05 5.72 0.77
C SER A 198 -25.25 6.14 -0.12
N THR A 199 -25.18 7.31 -0.74
CA THR A 199 -26.22 7.77 -1.67
C THR A 199 -26.29 6.91 -2.92
N ALA A 200 -25.13 6.55 -3.49
CA ALA A 200 -25.04 5.66 -4.65
C ALA A 200 -25.59 4.26 -4.33
N GLY A 201 -25.24 3.69 -3.16
CA GLY A 201 -25.75 2.41 -2.68
C GLY A 201 -27.27 2.42 -2.51
N LYS A 202 -27.82 3.48 -1.91
CA LYS A 202 -29.26 3.66 -1.78
C LYS A 202 -29.95 3.74 -3.16
N THR A 203 -29.39 4.48 -4.10
CA THR A 203 -29.93 4.62 -5.46
C THR A 203 -29.88 3.29 -6.22
N ALA A 204 -28.80 2.54 -6.08
CA ALA A 204 -28.63 1.23 -6.72
C ALA A 204 -29.64 0.20 -6.18
N LEU A 205 -29.91 0.21 -4.87
CA LEU A 205 -30.96 -0.61 -4.26
C LEU A 205 -32.34 -0.21 -4.77
N GLN A 206 -32.66 1.09 -4.82
CA GLN A 206 -33.96 1.58 -5.26
C GLN A 206 -34.22 1.33 -6.75
N SER A 207 -33.18 1.35 -7.59
CA SER A 207 -33.27 1.05 -9.02
C SER A 207 -33.22 -0.45 -9.36
N GLY A 208 -33.04 -1.32 -8.36
CA GLY A 208 -32.90 -2.76 -8.56
C GLY A 208 -31.58 -3.20 -9.20
N GLN A 209 -30.58 -2.30 -9.29
CA GLN A 209 -29.24 -2.63 -9.80
C GLN A 209 -28.42 -3.48 -8.82
N LYS A 210 -28.71 -3.36 -7.52
CA LYS A 210 -28.12 -4.16 -6.45
C LYS A 210 -29.20 -4.73 -5.54
N THR A 211 -28.95 -5.92 -5.04
CA THR A 211 -29.76 -6.51 -3.98
C THR A 211 -29.25 -6.10 -2.59
N PHE A 212 -30.06 -6.27 -1.56
CA PHE A 212 -29.61 -6.06 -0.19
C PHE A 212 -28.47 -7.02 0.19
N GLN A 213 -28.50 -8.24 -0.35
CA GLN A 213 -27.44 -9.22 -0.18
C GLN A 213 -26.10 -8.71 -0.72
N ASP A 214 -26.12 -8.10 -1.92
CA ASP A 214 -24.91 -7.53 -2.54
C ASP A 214 -24.33 -6.40 -1.69
N VAL A 215 -25.19 -5.53 -1.16
CA VAL A 215 -24.74 -4.43 -0.29
C VAL A 215 -24.15 -4.95 1.03
N CYS A 216 -24.73 -5.98 1.63
CA CYS A 216 -24.19 -6.61 2.82
C CYS A 216 -22.84 -7.29 2.53
N ALA A 217 -22.74 -8.01 1.42
CA ALA A 217 -21.50 -8.67 1.00
C ALA A 217 -20.36 -7.66 0.74
N GLU A 218 -20.66 -6.51 0.11
CA GLU A 218 -19.69 -5.41 -0.08
C GLU A 218 -19.20 -4.82 1.25
N GLN A 219 -20.01 -4.91 2.30
CA GLN A 219 -19.65 -4.49 3.65
C GLN A 219 -19.05 -5.61 4.51
N GLY A 220 -18.84 -6.79 3.93
CA GLY A 220 -18.30 -7.94 4.65
C GLY A 220 -19.24 -8.54 5.67
N LYS A 221 -20.56 -8.40 5.49
CA LYS A 221 -21.60 -8.90 6.41
C LYS A 221 -22.45 -9.96 5.75
N ASP A 222 -22.85 -10.96 6.54
CA ASP A 222 -23.95 -11.83 6.14
C ASP A 222 -25.28 -11.08 6.24
N TRP A 223 -26.08 -11.13 5.18
CA TRP A 223 -27.34 -10.41 5.13
C TRP A 223 -28.39 -10.93 6.13
N LYS A 224 -28.36 -12.25 6.46
CA LYS A 224 -29.28 -12.82 7.44
C LYS A 224 -28.91 -12.34 8.85
N GLU A 225 -27.62 -12.31 9.17
CA GLU A 225 -27.15 -11.76 10.45
C GLU A 225 -27.51 -10.28 10.55
N ALA A 226 -27.27 -9.50 9.50
CA ALA A 226 -27.61 -8.08 9.47
C ALA A 226 -29.12 -7.82 9.67
N VAL A 227 -30.00 -8.66 9.10
CA VAL A 227 -31.46 -8.57 9.31
C VAL A 227 -31.84 -8.98 10.73
N ASN A 228 -31.23 -10.04 11.28
CA ASN A 228 -31.50 -10.48 12.64
C ASN A 228 -31.04 -9.42 13.66
N GLU A 229 -29.84 -8.88 13.53
CA GLU A 229 -29.35 -7.78 14.37
C GLU A 229 -30.31 -6.58 14.33
N MET A 230 -30.81 -6.24 13.15
CA MET A 230 -31.75 -5.13 12.99
C MET A 230 -33.11 -5.43 13.63
N ALA A 231 -33.62 -6.66 13.51
CA ALA A 231 -34.85 -7.07 14.14
C ALA A 231 -34.75 -6.98 15.66
N GLU A 232 -33.65 -7.44 16.25
CA GLU A 232 -33.36 -7.36 17.68
C GLU A 232 -33.32 -5.90 18.17
N VAL A 233 -32.65 -5.02 17.44
CA VAL A 233 -32.57 -3.59 17.76
C VAL A 233 -33.95 -2.92 17.70
N LEU A 234 -34.78 -3.27 16.72
CA LEU A 234 -36.14 -2.75 16.60
C LEU A 234 -37.07 -3.25 17.72
N GLU A 235 -36.93 -4.50 18.10
CA GLU A 235 -37.71 -5.09 19.21
C GLU A 235 -37.31 -4.46 20.56
N TYR A 236 -36.01 -4.31 20.79
CA TYR A 236 -35.52 -3.62 21.98
C TYR A 236 -35.97 -2.15 22.02
N GLY A 237 -35.89 -1.42 20.90
CA GLY A 237 -36.38 -0.03 20.81
C GLY A 237 -37.87 0.07 21.23
N ARG A 238 -38.71 -0.83 20.71
CA ARG A 238 -40.14 -0.89 21.09
C ARG A 238 -40.32 -1.16 22.56
N SER A 239 -39.51 -2.07 23.16
CA SER A 239 -39.61 -2.42 24.57
C SER A 239 -39.31 -1.27 25.52
N VAL A 240 -38.44 -0.34 25.12
CA VAL A 240 -38.06 0.85 25.89
C VAL A 240 -38.81 2.13 25.46
N GLY A 241 -39.79 2.01 24.54
CA GLY A 241 -40.61 3.13 24.09
C GLY A 241 -39.91 4.08 23.09
N VAL A 242 -38.86 3.62 22.41
CA VAL A 242 -38.17 4.37 21.37
C VAL A 242 -38.63 3.86 20.02
N GLU A 243 -39.20 4.74 19.19
CA GLU A 243 -39.52 4.42 17.80
C GLU A 243 -38.26 4.66 16.93
N LEU A 244 -37.67 3.57 16.52
CA LEU A 244 -36.59 3.59 15.51
C LEU A 244 -37.26 3.56 14.13
N GLY A 245 -37.09 4.61 13.33
CA GLY A 245 -37.66 4.70 12.00
C GLY A 245 -37.20 3.57 11.09
N GLY A 246 -38.08 3.14 10.20
CA GLY A 246 -37.81 2.04 9.25
C GLY A 246 -36.56 2.30 8.41
N VAL A 247 -35.59 1.45 8.61
CA VAL A 247 -34.20 1.73 8.24
C VAL A 247 -33.85 1.26 6.83
N ILE A 248 -34.58 0.30 6.23
CA ILE A 248 -33.95 -0.42 5.13
C ILE A 248 -34.37 0.04 3.74
N PHE A 249 -35.62 0.29 3.44
CA PHE A 249 -36.04 0.50 2.04
C PHE A 249 -37.20 1.49 1.85
N GLY A 250 -37.72 2.09 2.91
CA GLY A 250 -38.82 3.02 2.82
C GLY A 250 -38.35 4.45 2.57
N ASN A 251 -38.81 5.10 1.54
CA ASN A 251 -39.17 6.50 1.70
C ASN A 251 -40.12 6.53 2.87
N GLY A 252 -39.66 7.04 4.03
CA GLY A 252 -40.50 7.13 5.21
C GLY A 252 -41.79 7.94 4.92
N THR A 253 -42.78 7.29 4.40
CA THR A 253 -44.15 7.72 4.52
C THR A 253 -44.49 7.47 5.97
N THR A 254 -44.23 8.47 6.78
CA THR A 254 -44.64 8.57 8.16
C THR A 254 -46.10 8.09 8.22
N ALA A 255 -46.37 7.15 9.12
CA ALA A 255 -47.74 6.66 9.44
C ALA A 255 -48.76 7.79 9.75
N ALA A 256 -48.33 9.03 9.79
CA ALA A 256 -49.15 10.22 9.96
C ALA A 256 -50.01 10.60 8.72
N GLN A 257 -49.73 10.05 7.54
CA GLN A 257 -50.52 10.36 6.33
C GLN A 257 -51.66 9.39 6.02
N GLN A 258 -51.76 8.28 6.71
CA GLN A 258 -52.86 7.32 6.54
C GLN A 258 -54.15 7.67 7.34
N ASN A 259 -54.11 8.63 8.26
CA ASN A 259 -55.25 9.01 9.07
C ASN A 259 -56.05 10.23 8.56
N THR A 260 -55.68 10.84 7.42
CA THR A 260 -56.42 12.00 6.86
C THR A 260 -57.19 11.70 5.60
N ALA A 261 -57.18 10.45 5.10
CA ALA A 261 -57.97 10.07 3.90
C ALA A 261 -59.28 9.34 4.25
N GLY A 262 -59.72 9.38 5.52
CA GLY A 262 -60.95 8.73 6.00
C GLY A 262 -61.83 9.64 6.85
N LYS A 263 -62.14 10.86 6.34
CA LYS A 263 -63.29 11.62 6.85
C LYS A 263 -63.98 12.34 5.67
#